data_03e61dd1d177e730d70d0fe1c21c9bed
#
_entry.id   03e61dd1d177e730d70d0fe1c21c9bed
#
_cell.length_a   1.000
_cell.length_b   1.000
_cell.length_c   1.000
_cell.angle_alpha   90.00
_cell.angle_beta   90.00
_cell.angle_gamma   90.00
#
_symmetry.space_group_name_H-M   'P 1'
#
loop_
_entity.id
_entity.type
_entity.pdbx_description
1 polymer ?
#
loop_
_entity_poly.entity_id
_entity_poly.type
_entity_poly.pdbx_seq_one_letter_code
_entity_poly.pdbx_strand_id
1 'polypeptide(L)'
;ISGYELYTYGFIGIGAFYYDPKAEYNGSVVELRPLHTEGQGEVPTRKAYSAFGVCIPVGLGFKYTIDRYWGVGLELGIRKTFTDYIDDVSTTYFYDKSTNNTLSAQLGNRSDPALIPQGDPYHVENSTAVGQQRGDPRDRDSYMFAIFSVNYKLTRGRGGLPRF
;
A
#
# COMPACT_ATOMS: atom_id res chain seq x y z
N ILE A 1 12.52 -42.18 -9.05
CA ILE A 1 13.54 -41.11 -8.89
C ILE A 1 12.87 -40.00 -8.11
N SER A 2 13.20 -39.93 -6.83
CA SER A 2 12.76 -38.89 -5.92
C SER A 2 13.70 -37.71 -6.13
N GLY A 3 13.32 -36.77 -6.98
CA GLY A 3 14.04 -35.52 -7.14
C GLY A 3 13.37 -34.43 -6.32
N TYR A 4 13.99 -34.04 -5.23
CA TYR A 4 13.71 -32.75 -4.63
C TYR A 4 14.22 -31.69 -5.60
N GLU A 5 13.33 -30.91 -6.18
CA GLU A 5 13.73 -29.87 -7.11
C GLU A 5 13.42 -28.48 -6.53
N LEU A 6 14.45 -27.64 -6.44
CA LEU A 6 14.29 -26.23 -6.19
C LEU A 6 14.24 -25.49 -7.52
N TYR A 7 13.14 -24.80 -7.76
CA TYR A 7 12.95 -24.00 -8.94
C TYR A 7 12.87 -22.52 -8.55
N THR A 8 13.67 -21.69 -9.21
CA THR A 8 13.69 -20.23 -9.01
C THR A 8 13.21 -19.53 -10.27
N TYR A 9 12.47 -18.44 -10.14
CA TYR A 9 11.97 -17.65 -11.26
C TYR A 9 11.81 -16.18 -10.91
N GLY A 10 11.90 -15.32 -11.91
CA GLY A 10 11.50 -13.93 -11.80
C GLY A 10 10.13 -13.72 -12.42
N PHE A 11 9.42 -12.71 -11.97
CA PHE A 11 8.14 -12.33 -12.56
C PHE A 11 8.02 -10.81 -12.69
N ILE A 12 7.30 -10.39 -13.71
CA ILE A 12 6.82 -9.03 -13.92
C ILE A 12 5.43 -9.12 -14.51
N GLY A 13 4.57 -8.16 -14.17
CA GLY A 13 3.19 -8.16 -14.66
C GLY A 13 2.52 -6.80 -14.60
N ILE A 14 1.24 -6.80 -14.89
CA ILE A 14 0.34 -5.66 -14.71
C ILE A 14 -0.80 -6.13 -13.80
N GLY A 15 -1.14 -5.32 -12.80
CA GLY A 15 -2.22 -5.60 -11.87
C GLY A 15 -3.10 -4.40 -11.63
N ALA A 16 -4.36 -4.67 -11.31
CA ALA A 16 -5.27 -3.70 -10.74
C ALA A 16 -5.49 -4.03 -9.26
N PHE A 17 -5.71 -3.01 -8.44
CA PHE A 17 -5.99 -3.19 -7.03
C PHE A 17 -7.04 -2.19 -6.55
N TYR A 18 -7.74 -2.57 -5.51
CA TYR A 18 -8.63 -1.70 -4.76
C TYR A 18 -7.98 -1.34 -3.43
N TYR A 19 -8.09 -0.08 -3.02
CA TYR A 19 -7.60 0.39 -1.74
C TYR A 19 -8.57 1.40 -1.11
N ASP A 20 -8.57 1.41 0.20
CA ASP A 20 -9.47 2.24 1.00
C ASP A 20 -8.74 2.62 2.29
N PRO A 21 -7.96 3.73 2.27
CA PRO A 21 -7.20 4.16 3.42
C PRO A 21 -8.13 4.52 4.57
N LYS A 22 -7.79 4.00 5.75
CA LYS A 22 -8.57 4.18 6.98
C LYS A 22 -7.68 4.61 8.13
N ALA A 23 -8.25 5.34 9.06
CA ALA A 23 -7.59 5.70 10.30
C ALA A 23 -8.50 5.45 11.49
N GLU A 24 -7.92 5.12 12.63
CA GLU A 24 -8.64 5.06 13.88
C GLU A 24 -8.75 6.48 14.47
N TYR A 25 -9.98 6.84 14.89
CA TYR A 25 -10.27 8.10 15.56
C TYR A 25 -11.33 7.88 16.64
N ASN A 26 -10.97 8.20 17.90
CA ASN A 26 -11.83 8.01 19.07
C ASN A 26 -12.43 6.59 19.17
N GLY A 27 -11.61 5.57 18.92
CA GLY A 27 -12.02 4.16 18.98
C GLY A 27 -12.87 3.66 17.81
N SER A 28 -13.07 4.48 16.78
CA SER A 28 -13.80 4.11 15.56
C SER A 28 -12.89 4.16 14.34
N VAL A 29 -13.10 3.23 13.42
CA VAL A 29 -12.39 3.22 12.12
C VAL A 29 -13.11 4.14 11.15
N VAL A 30 -12.39 5.09 10.60
CA VAL A 30 -12.90 6.12 9.69
C VAL A 30 -12.24 6.00 8.32
N GLU A 31 -13.02 6.04 7.25
CA GLU A 31 -12.54 6.08 5.88
C GLU A 31 -11.99 7.48 5.56
N LEU A 32 -10.75 7.56 5.04
CA LEU A 32 -10.08 8.84 4.81
C LEU A 32 -10.47 9.47 3.46
N ARG A 33 -10.65 8.67 2.42
CA ARG A 33 -10.95 9.14 1.08
C ARG A 33 -12.16 10.09 1.00
N PRO A 34 -13.32 9.82 1.67
CA PRO A 34 -14.46 10.75 1.65
C PRO A 34 -14.22 12.05 2.42
N LEU A 35 -13.20 12.09 3.27
CA LEU A 35 -12.89 13.25 4.09
C LEU A 35 -12.09 14.32 3.35
N HIS A 36 -11.50 13.99 2.20
CA HIS A 36 -10.70 14.91 1.42
C HIS A 36 -9.63 15.62 2.27
N THR A 37 -8.85 14.85 3.03
CA THR A 37 -7.93 15.35 4.06
C THR A 37 -6.91 16.37 3.58
N GLU A 38 -6.61 16.37 2.28
CA GLU A 38 -5.79 17.36 1.58
C GLU A 38 -6.60 18.29 0.66
N GLY A 39 -7.94 18.36 0.82
CA GLY A 39 -8.81 19.16 -0.04
C GLY A 39 -9.01 18.57 -1.44
N GLN A 40 -8.83 17.26 -1.61
CA GLN A 40 -9.03 16.57 -2.88
C GLN A 40 -10.50 16.66 -3.32
N GLY A 41 -10.72 17.21 -4.52
CA GLY A 41 -12.08 17.45 -5.05
C GLY A 41 -12.73 18.75 -4.55
N GLU A 42 -12.18 19.42 -3.54
CA GLU A 42 -12.72 20.70 -3.03
C GLU A 42 -12.16 21.91 -3.79
N VAL A 43 -10.94 21.77 -4.31
CA VAL A 43 -10.31 22.82 -5.12
C VAL A 43 -9.93 22.29 -6.50
N PRO A 44 -9.99 23.11 -7.56
CA PRO A 44 -9.72 22.65 -8.93
C PRO A 44 -8.33 22.07 -9.14
N THR A 45 -7.37 22.47 -8.33
CA THR A 45 -5.97 22.03 -8.41
C THR A 45 -5.73 20.66 -7.77
N ARG A 46 -6.65 20.15 -6.96
CA ARG A 46 -6.54 18.88 -6.24
C ARG A 46 -7.70 17.96 -6.59
N LYS A 47 -7.48 17.07 -7.54
CA LYS A 47 -8.49 16.10 -7.98
C LYS A 47 -8.70 15.02 -6.91
N ALA A 48 -9.97 14.63 -6.72
CA ALA A 48 -10.27 13.43 -5.93
C ALA A 48 -9.62 12.21 -6.57
N TYR A 49 -9.04 11.34 -5.73
CA TYR A 49 -8.41 10.11 -6.21
C TYR A 49 -9.40 8.94 -6.26
N SER A 50 -9.10 7.98 -7.12
CA SER A 50 -9.88 6.75 -7.27
C SER A 50 -9.50 5.73 -6.20
N ALA A 51 -10.48 4.93 -5.75
CA ALA A 51 -10.21 3.75 -4.93
C ALA A 51 -9.60 2.57 -5.73
N PHE A 52 -9.57 2.67 -7.06
CA PHE A 52 -8.95 1.69 -7.93
C PHE A 52 -7.65 2.22 -8.49
N GLY A 53 -6.61 1.42 -8.39
CA GLY A 53 -5.28 1.70 -8.88
C GLY A 53 -4.75 0.60 -9.79
N VAL A 54 -3.72 0.95 -10.55
CA VAL A 54 -2.94 0.02 -11.40
C VAL A 54 -1.54 -0.07 -10.82
N CYS A 55 -0.92 -1.24 -10.93
CA CYS A 55 0.45 -1.45 -10.46
C CYS A 55 1.23 -2.36 -11.41
N ILE A 56 2.54 -2.28 -11.29
CA ILE A 56 3.48 -3.22 -11.90
C ILE A 56 4.10 -4.05 -10.77
N PRO A 57 3.67 -5.31 -10.59
CA PRO A 57 4.36 -6.25 -9.72
C PRO A 57 5.65 -6.73 -10.38
N VAL A 58 6.72 -6.77 -9.61
CA VAL A 58 8.01 -7.36 -10.00
C VAL A 58 8.60 -8.09 -8.80
N GLY A 59 9.18 -9.27 -9.01
CA GLY A 59 9.74 -10.03 -7.91
C GLY A 59 10.41 -11.33 -8.31
N LEU A 60 10.76 -12.09 -7.28
CA LEU A 60 11.39 -13.40 -7.39
C LEU A 60 10.54 -14.44 -6.68
N GLY A 61 10.51 -15.63 -7.23
CA GLY A 61 9.82 -16.77 -6.63
C GLY A 61 10.72 -17.98 -6.51
N PHE A 62 10.46 -18.77 -5.49
CA PHE A 62 11.12 -20.03 -5.19
C PHE A 62 10.04 -21.09 -5.03
N LYS A 63 10.20 -22.21 -5.71
CA LYS A 63 9.34 -23.39 -5.54
C LYS A 63 10.19 -24.58 -5.19
N TYR A 64 9.77 -25.32 -4.18
CA TYR A 64 10.43 -26.53 -3.74
C TYR A 64 9.43 -27.70 -3.78
N THR A 65 9.80 -28.74 -4.51
CA THR A 65 9.02 -29.98 -4.60
C THR A 65 9.42 -30.89 -3.45
N ILE A 66 8.51 -31.12 -2.51
CA ILE A 66 8.73 -31.97 -1.34
C ILE A 66 8.66 -33.44 -1.75
N ASP A 67 7.62 -33.79 -2.50
CA ASP A 67 7.43 -35.13 -3.01
C ASP A 67 6.62 -35.11 -4.33
N ARG A 68 6.10 -36.27 -4.73
CA ARG A 68 5.34 -36.44 -5.98
C ARG A 68 4.07 -35.56 -6.03
N TYR A 69 3.54 -35.19 -4.88
CA TYR A 69 2.23 -34.52 -4.76
C TYR A 69 2.33 -33.13 -4.15
N TRP A 70 3.28 -32.90 -3.25
CA TRP A 70 3.38 -31.68 -2.48
C TRP A 70 4.55 -30.81 -2.92
N GLY A 71 4.28 -29.53 -2.96
CA GLY A 71 5.28 -28.50 -3.16
C GLY A 71 4.96 -27.27 -2.32
N VAL A 72 5.98 -26.53 -1.99
CA VAL A 72 5.86 -25.22 -1.33
C VAL A 72 6.49 -24.16 -2.20
N GLY A 73 6.04 -22.94 -2.02
CA GLY A 73 6.57 -21.79 -2.73
C GLY A 73 6.66 -20.56 -1.85
N LEU A 74 7.60 -19.70 -2.18
CA LEU A 74 7.76 -18.38 -1.60
C LEU A 74 7.94 -17.38 -2.75
N GLU A 75 7.12 -16.35 -2.79
CA GLU A 75 7.29 -15.22 -3.69
C GLU A 75 7.55 -13.95 -2.88
N LEU A 76 8.55 -13.20 -3.29
CA LEU A 76 8.90 -11.90 -2.73
C LEU A 76 8.89 -10.89 -3.86
N GLY A 77 8.21 -9.77 -3.68
CA GLY A 77 8.14 -8.76 -4.71
C GLY A 77 7.70 -7.40 -4.23
N ILE A 78 7.78 -6.45 -5.14
CA ILE A 78 7.35 -5.07 -4.98
C ILE A 78 6.25 -4.80 -6.01
N ARG A 79 5.22 -4.08 -5.61
CA ARG A 79 4.23 -3.49 -6.52
C ARG A 79 4.46 -1.99 -6.58
N LYS A 80 5.02 -1.51 -7.67
CA LYS A 80 5.07 -0.07 -7.97
C LYS A 80 3.72 0.37 -8.48
N THR A 81 3.11 1.34 -7.84
CA THR A 81 1.78 1.84 -8.21
C THR A 81 1.87 3.12 -9.03
N PHE A 82 0.73 3.56 -9.56
CA PHE A 82 0.62 4.83 -10.29
C PHE A 82 -0.20 5.87 -9.51
N THR A 83 -0.48 5.58 -8.23
CA THR A 83 -1.09 6.52 -7.29
C THR A 83 -0.10 6.90 -6.18
N ASP A 84 -0.36 8.01 -5.52
CA ASP A 84 0.36 8.53 -4.37
C ASP A 84 -0.61 8.75 -3.20
N TYR A 85 -1.71 7.98 -3.17
CA TYR A 85 -2.77 8.11 -2.18
C TYR A 85 -3.16 6.78 -1.54
N ILE A 86 -2.25 5.79 -1.52
CA ILE A 86 -2.55 4.51 -0.86
C ILE A 86 -2.80 4.71 0.64
N ASP A 87 -2.09 5.64 1.24
CA ASP A 87 -2.20 6.03 2.65
C ASP A 87 -2.93 7.37 2.88
N ASP A 88 -3.57 7.92 1.82
CA ASP A 88 -4.23 9.24 1.83
C ASP A 88 -3.28 10.43 2.01
N VAL A 89 -1.97 10.25 1.73
CA VAL A 89 -0.95 11.29 1.85
C VAL A 89 -0.25 11.50 0.51
N SER A 90 -0.19 12.74 0.02
CA SER A 90 0.47 13.04 -1.25
C SER A 90 1.12 14.43 -1.28
N THR A 91 0.38 15.47 -0.93
CA THR A 91 0.78 16.85 -1.25
C THR A 91 1.13 17.68 -0.01
N THR A 92 0.26 18.59 0.35
CA THR A 92 0.47 19.54 1.46
C THR A 92 -0.72 19.55 2.39
N TYR A 93 -0.51 19.95 3.63
CA TYR A 93 -1.59 20.20 4.58
C TYR A 93 -2.57 21.23 4.03
N PHE A 94 -3.85 20.91 4.09
CA PHE A 94 -4.92 21.77 3.52
C PHE A 94 -5.71 22.48 4.59
N TYR A 95 -6.00 21.81 5.70
CA TYR A 95 -6.76 22.36 6.80
C TYR A 95 -5.86 22.75 7.97
N ASP A 96 -6.17 23.89 8.58
CA ASP A 96 -5.57 24.28 9.85
C ASP A 96 -6.34 23.59 10.99
N LYS A 97 -5.70 22.66 11.66
CA LYS A 97 -6.26 21.91 12.79
C LYS A 97 -6.62 22.80 13.99
N SER A 98 -5.96 23.96 14.14
CA SER A 98 -6.17 24.86 15.26
C SER A 98 -7.44 25.69 15.10
N THR A 99 -7.83 26.00 13.87
CA THR A 99 -8.98 26.84 13.55
C THR A 99 -10.15 26.05 13.00
N ASN A 100 -9.90 24.85 12.48
CA ASN A 100 -10.89 23.98 11.85
C ASN A 100 -11.00 22.64 12.60
N ASN A 101 -12.08 22.44 13.35
CA ASN A 101 -12.32 21.24 14.13
C ASN A 101 -13.11 20.16 13.35
N THR A 102 -13.08 20.17 12.01
CA THR A 102 -13.70 19.11 11.21
C THR A 102 -12.89 17.82 11.32
N LEU A 103 -13.57 16.70 11.06
CA LEU A 103 -12.92 15.38 11.03
C LEU A 103 -11.80 15.32 9.96
N SER A 104 -12.00 15.99 8.82
CA SER A 104 -10.98 16.15 7.77
C SER A 104 -9.72 16.83 8.27
N ALA A 105 -9.84 17.92 9.04
CA ALA A 105 -8.70 18.61 9.61
C ALA A 105 -7.98 17.78 10.69
N GLN A 106 -8.75 17.10 11.53
CA GLN A 106 -8.19 16.26 12.60
C GLN A 106 -7.43 15.04 12.07
N LEU A 107 -7.96 14.38 11.05
CA LEU A 107 -7.33 13.22 10.42
C LEU A 107 -6.31 13.59 9.34
N GLY A 108 -6.45 14.76 8.72
CA GLY A 108 -5.48 15.31 7.78
C GLY A 108 -4.16 15.73 8.44
N ASN A 109 -4.20 16.09 9.72
CA ASN A 109 -3.02 16.44 10.50
C ASN A 109 -3.01 15.69 11.84
N ARG A 110 -2.44 14.49 11.86
CA ARG A 110 -2.30 13.64 13.05
C ARG A 110 -0.98 13.84 13.77
N SER A 111 -0.15 14.76 13.32
CA SER A 111 1.11 15.09 13.98
C SER A 111 0.84 15.64 15.37
N ASP A 112 1.59 15.16 16.34
CA ASP A 112 1.60 15.70 17.69
C ASP A 112 2.91 16.48 17.90
N PRO A 113 2.85 17.82 17.91
CA PRO A 113 4.04 18.64 18.13
C PRO A 113 4.73 18.37 19.47
N ALA A 114 4.00 17.82 20.46
CA ALA A 114 4.56 17.47 21.76
C ALA A 114 5.51 16.28 21.71
N LEU A 115 5.45 15.45 20.65
CA LEU A 115 6.36 14.31 20.47
C LEU A 115 7.76 14.72 20.01
N ILE A 116 7.93 15.95 19.50
CA ILE A 116 9.23 16.50 19.09
C ILE A 116 9.54 17.67 20.04
N PRO A 117 10.41 17.50 21.03
CA PRO A 117 10.73 18.55 22.00
C PRO A 117 11.24 19.82 21.33
N GLN A 118 10.89 20.98 21.89
CA GLN A 118 11.51 22.23 21.50
C GLN A 118 13.05 22.16 21.71
N GLY A 119 13.79 22.54 20.65
CA GLY A 119 15.25 22.45 20.65
C GLY A 119 15.82 21.20 19.99
N ASP A 120 14.97 20.24 19.60
CA ASP A 120 15.37 19.15 18.72
C ASP A 120 15.73 19.72 17.33
N PRO A 121 16.87 19.33 16.71
CA PRO A 121 17.26 19.81 15.38
C PRO A 121 16.26 19.45 14.27
N TYR A 122 15.37 18.49 14.52
CA TYR A 122 14.27 18.10 13.60
C TYR A 122 12.95 18.82 13.93
N HIS A 123 12.91 19.63 14.99
CA HIS A 123 11.73 20.43 15.31
C HIS A 123 11.66 21.64 14.37
N VAL A 124 10.73 21.59 13.41
CA VAL A 124 10.43 22.71 12.53
C VAL A 124 9.13 23.35 12.98
N GLU A 125 9.22 24.57 13.48
CA GLU A 125 8.06 25.36 13.89
C GLU A 125 7.11 25.52 12.68
N ASN A 126 5.80 25.29 12.89
CA ASN A 126 4.78 25.30 11.84
C ASN A 126 4.97 24.26 10.71
N SER A 127 5.69 23.18 10.94
CA SER A 127 5.91 22.12 9.94
C SER A 127 4.62 21.51 9.39
N THR A 128 3.51 21.61 10.11
CA THR A 128 2.18 21.12 9.73
C THR A 128 1.19 22.23 9.40
N ALA A 129 1.66 23.46 9.20
CA ALA A 129 0.81 24.57 8.78
C ALA A 129 0.24 24.33 7.36
N VAL A 130 -0.87 24.99 7.08
CA VAL A 130 -1.48 24.94 5.75
C VAL A 130 -0.46 25.32 4.67
N GLY A 131 -0.36 24.49 3.64
CA GLY A 131 0.59 24.65 2.54
C GLY A 131 1.96 24.03 2.77
N GLN A 132 2.30 23.61 4.01
CA GLN A 132 3.52 22.84 4.26
C GLN A 132 3.42 21.43 3.68
N GLN A 133 4.56 20.84 3.33
CA GLN A 133 4.62 19.51 2.74
C GLN A 133 4.08 18.46 3.72
N ARG A 134 3.16 17.61 3.25
CA ARG A 134 2.63 16.46 3.97
C ARG A 134 3.14 15.15 3.35
N GLY A 135 3.20 15.06 2.03
CA GLY A 135 3.75 13.97 1.24
C GLY A 135 4.66 14.47 0.12
N ASP A 136 5.18 13.57 -0.70
CA ASP A 136 5.93 13.91 -1.91
C ASP A 136 5.20 13.38 -3.17
N PRO A 137 4.43 14.21 -3.87
CA PRO A 137 3.63 13.78 -5.03
C PRO A 137 4.47 13.31 -6.23
N ARG A 138 5.80 13.41 -6.15
CA ARG A 138 6.71 12.93 -7.19
C ARG A 138 7.08 11.47 -7.01
N ASP A 139 7.02 10.97 -5.77
CA ASP A 139 7.37 9.59 -5.43
C ASP A 139 6.10 8.77 -5.19
N ARG A 140 5.61 8.15 -6.27
CA ARG A 140 4.41 7.32 -6.23
C ARG A 140 4.59 6.13 -5.30
N ASP A 141 3.54 5.78 -4.61
CA ASP A 141 3.51 4.70 -3.64
C ASP A 141 3.97 3.37 -4.21
N SER A 142 4.61 2.62 -3.36
CA SER A 142 4.96 1.23 -3.63
C SER A 142 4.83 0.40 -2.37
N TYR A 143 4.51 -0.88 -2.52
CA TYR A 143 4.45 -1.79 -1.40
C TYR A 143 5.06 -3.14 -1.71
N MET A 144 5.66 -3.73 -0.69
CA MET A 144 6.24 -5.07 -0.78
C MET A 144 5.23 -6.13 -0.37
N PHE A 145 5.41 -7.32 -0.91
CA PHE A 145 4.61 -8.49 -0.52
C PHE A 145 5.50 -9.73 -0.42
N ALA A 146 5.07 -10.63 0.44
CA ALA A 146 5.59 -11.99 0.54
C ALA A 146 4.41 -12.96 0.49
N ILE A 147 4.45 -13.93 -0.41
CA ILE A 147 3.41 -14.94 -0.58
C ILE A 147 4.03 -16.30 -0.31
N PHE A 148 3.53 -16.96 0.71
CA PHE A 148 3.83 -18.38 0.95
C PHE A 148 2.70 -19.24 0.36
N SER A 149 3.05 -20.24 -0.41
CA SER A 149 2.11 -21.13 -1.06
C SER A 149 2.40 -22.60 -0.76
N VAL A 150 1.34 -23.38 -0.62
CA VAL A 150 1.40 -24.83 -0.56
C VAL A 150 0.61 -25.37 -1.74
N ASN A 151 1.22 -26.22 -2.53
CA ASN A 151 0.64 -26.76 -3.74
C ASN A 151 0.48 -28.28 -3.60
N TYR A 152 -0.71 -28.79 -3.93
CA TYR A 152 -0.97 -30.21 -3.99
C TYR A 152 -1.37 -30.60 -5.42
N LYS A 153 -0.65 -31.55 -6.01
CA LYS A 153 -0.88 -32.03 -7.35
C LYS A 153 -1.92 -33.14 -7.35
N LEU A 154 -3.11 -32.84 -7.89
CA LEU A 154 -4.15 -33.84 -8.10
C LEU A 154 -3.78 -34.70 -9.32
N THR A 155 -3.36 -35.94 -9.08
CA THR A 155 -3.16 -36.93 -10.14
C THR A 155 -4.45 -37.70 -10.33
N ARG A 156 -5.15 -37.47 -11.42
CA ARG A 156 -6.27 -38.34 -11.83
C ARG A 156 -5.74 -39.58 -12.53
N GLY A 157 -6.21 -40.74 -12.10
CA GLY A 157 -6.02 -41.98 -12.82
C GLY A 157 -6.62 -41.93 -14.26
N ARG A 158 -6.17 -42.80 -15.13
CA ARG A 158 -6.49 -43.03 -16.54
C ARG A 158 -7.81 -42.41 -17.03
N GLY A 159 -7.81 -41.16 -17.47
CA GLY A 159 -8.97 -40.45 -18.02
C GLY A 159 -8.68 -38.94 -18.13
N GLY A 160 -7.76 -38.61 -18.98
CA GLY A 160 -7.66 -37.40 -19.76
C GLY A 160 -8.00 -36.06 -19.11
N LEU A 161 -7.06 -35.47 -18.41
CA LEU A 161 -6.87 -34.01 -18.38
C LEU A 161 -5.39 -33.71 -18.60
N PRO A 162 -5.04 -32.53 -19.16
CA PRO A 162 -3.68 -32.26 -19.59
C PRO A 162 -2.69 -32.36 -18.44
N ARG A 163 -1.56 -32.99 -18.69
CA ARG A 163 -0.36 -32.89 -17.84
C ARG A 163 0.29 -31.54 -18.16
N PHE A 164 0.31 -30.66 -17.20
CA PHE A 164 1.20 -29.50 -17.20
C PHE A 164 2.44 -29.83 -16.38
#